data_ce36e0ad8fb14f85024ca2f8f7182571
#
_entry.id   ce36e0ad8fb14f85024ca2f8f7182571
#
_cell.length_a   1.000
_cell.length_b   1.000
_cell.length_c   1.000
_cell.angle_alpha   90.00
_cell.angle_beta   90.00
_cell.angle_gamma   90.00
#
_symmetry.space_group_name_H-M   'P 1'
#
loop_
_entity.id
_entity.type
_entity.pdbx_description
1 polymer ?
#
loop_
_entity_poly.entity_id
_entity_poly.type
_entity_poly.pdbx_seq_one_letter_code
_entity_poly.pdbx_strand_id
1 'polypeptide(L)'
;MENKIKIAVVGCGHISSKHFSSIEKHHNKLKLICICDSNKDKLLLMKKKFKVKTYSNLNEMLKNEKLDLVVLCTPSGIHADQTVLCAKHGVNIIVE
;
A
#
# COMPACT_ATOMS: atom_id res chain seq x y z
N MET A 1 12.42 16.77 14.02
CA MET A 1 12.33 15.75 12.98
C MET A 1 10.93 15.17 12.91
N GLU A 2 10.32 15.21 11.75
CA GLU A 2 8.96 14.71 11.61
C GLU A 2 8.94 13.20 11.41
N ASN A 3 8.14 12.52 12.21
CA ASN A 3 7.89 11.10 12.06
C ASN A 3 6.57 10.93 11.31
N LYS A 4 6.66 10.66 10.02
CA LYS A 4 5.47 10.40 9.22
C LYS A 4 5.08 8.94 9.31
N ILE A 5 3.78 8.68 9.22
CA ILE A 5 3.25 7.33 9.14
C ILE A 5 3.57 6.78 7.75
N LYS A 6 4.29 5.67 7.70
CA LYS A 6 4.72 5.04 6.44
C LYS A 6 3.66 4.07 5.96
N ILE A 7 3.12 4.34 4.78
CA ILE A 7 1.96 3.63 4.24
C ILE A 7 2.29 2.92 2.93
N ALA A 8 1.76 1.72 2.78
CA ALA A 8 1.70 1.04 1.50
C ALA A 8 0.24 0.84 1.11
N VAL A 9 -0.05 0.96 -0.17
CA VAL A 9 -1.38 0.66 -0.72
C VAL A 9 -1.28 -0.60 -1.57
N VAL A 10 -2.11 -1.57 -1.27
CA VAL A 10 -2.17 -2.86 -1.98
C VAL A 10 -3.46 -2.93 -2.77
N GLY A 11 -3.33 -3.09 -4.09
CA GLY A 11 -4.47 -3.03 -5.00
C GLY A 11 -4.66 -1.64 -5.56
N CYS A 12 -4.49 -1.50 -6.88
CA CYS A 12 -4.55 -0.21 -7.58
C CYS A 12 -5.88 -0.02 -8.32
N GLY A 13 -6.95 -0.61 -7.81
CA GLY A 13 -8.27 -0.48 -8.41
C GLY A 13 -8.94 0.85 -8.09
N HIS A 14 -10.19 0.96 -8.48
CA HIS A 14 -10.96 2.20 -8.33
C HIS A 14 -11.01 2.70 -6.88
N ILE A 15 -11.20 1.80 -5.92
CA ILE A 15 -11.33 2.16 -4.51
C ILE A 15 -10.04 2.79 -3.95
N SER A 16 -8.89 2.37 -4.48
CA SER A 16 -7.60 2.87 -3.98
C SER A 16 -7.42 4.38 -4.19
N SER A 17 -8.08 4.96 -5.19
CA SER A 17 -7.89 6.37 -5.53
C SER A 17 -8.20 7.31 -4.37
N LYS A 18 -9.20 7.00 -3.56
CA LYS A 18 -9.56 7.84 -2.41
C LYS A 18 -8.46 7.79 -1.33
N HIS A 19 -7.78 6.66 -1.21
CA HIS A 19 -6.67 6.53 -0.25
C HIS A 19 -5.46 7.31 -0.72
N PHE A 20 -5.14 7.26 -2.02
CA PHE A 20 -4.06 8.07 -2.55
C PHE A 20 -4.33 9.56 -2.36
N SER A 21 -5.55 10.00 -2.63
CA SER A 21 -5.94 11.39 -2.42
C SER A 21 -5.82 11.80 -0.95
N SER A 22 -6.23 10.94 -0.04
CA SER A 22 -6.14 11.20 1.39
C SER A 22 -4.69 11.31 1.86
N ILE A 23 -3.83 10.41 1.40
CA ILE A 23 -2.40 10.44 1.75
C ILE A 23 -1.76 11.73 1.24
N GLU A 24 -2.07 12.12 0.01
CA GLU A 24 -1.55 13.33 -0.58
C GLU A 24 -2.02 14.58 0.17
N LYS A 25 -3.30 14.61 0.54
CA LYS A 25 -3.88 15.72 1.31
C LYS A 25 -3.24 15.87 2.68
N HIS A 26 -2.80 14.77 3.29
CA HIS A 26 -2.20 14.76 4.62
C HIS A 26 -0.70 14.44 4.56
N HIS A 27 -0.01 14.86 3.51
CA HIS A 27 1.40 14.53 3.28
C HIS A 27 2.36 15.00 4.38
N ASN A 28 1.92 15.91 5.22
CA ASN A 28 2.71 16.34 6.37
C ASN A 28 2.76 15.29 7.48
N LYS A 29 1.79 14.37 7.52
CA LYS A 29 1.71 13.31 8.53
C LYS A 29 1.83 11.91 7.95
N LEU A 30 1.50 11.76 6.67
CA LEU A 30 1.45 10.46 5.99
C LEU A 30 2.45 10.44 4.84
N LYS A 31 3.11 9.31 4.65
CA LYS A 31 4.05 9.14 3.55
C LYS A 31 3.74 7.83 2.81
N LEU A 32 3.43 7.93 1.53
CA LEU A 32 3.29 6.76 0.68
C LEU A 32 4.68 6.22 0.36
N ILE A 33 4.97 5.02 0.83
CA ILE A 33 6.27 4.38 0.65
C ILE A 33 6.30 3.53 -0.61
N CYS A 34 5.26 2.74 -0.84
CA CYS A 34 5.22 1.81 -1.97
C CYS A 34 3.79 1.40 -2.30
N ILE A 35 3.65 0.79 -3.46
CA ILE A 35 2.37 0.31 -3.99
C ILE A 35 2.55 -1.13 -4.46
N CYS A 36 1.55 -1.97 -4.22
CA CYS A 36 1.56 -3.37 -4.63
C CYS A 36 0.31 -3.70 -5.42
N ASP A 37 0.48 -4.39 -6.54
CA ASP A 37 -0.63 -4.93 -7.34
C ASP A 37 -0.11 -6.07 -8.19
N SER A 38 -0.93 -7.06 -8.44
CA SER A 38 -0.56 -8.16 -9.34
C SER A 38 -0.56 -7.74 -10.81
N ASN A 39 -1.24 -6.67 -11.16
CA ASN A 39 -1.30 -6.15 -12.52
C ASN A 39 -0.13 -5.21 -12.78
N LYS A 40 0.81 -5.66 -13.60
CA LYS A 40 2.05 -4.90 -13.88
C LYS A 40 1.78 -3.60 -14.63
N ASP A 41 0.77 -3.55 -15.48
CA ASP A 41 0.43 -2.33 -16.22
C ASP A 41 -0.08 -1.25 -15.28
N LYS A 42 -0.91 -1.62 -14.31
CA LYS A 42 -1.38 -0.69 -13.29
C LYS A 42 -0.22 -0.19 -12.43
N LEU A 43 0.68 -1.07 -12.06
CA LEU A 43 1.87 -0.68 -11.29
C LEU A 43 2.72 0.33 -12.03
N LEU A 44 2.91 0.12 -13.33
CA LEU A 44 3.71 1.05 -14.13
C LEU A 44 3.11 2.44 -14.14
N LEU A 45 1.79 2.53 -14.31
CA LEU A 45 1.08 3.81 -14.27
C LEU A 45 1.20 4.48 -12.91
N MET A 46 1.05 3.72 -11.84
CA MET A 46 1.13 4.24 -10.47
C MET A 46 2.55 4.69 -10.14
N LYS A 47 3.55 3.96 -10.60
CA LYS A 47 4.95 4.33 -10.42
C LYS A 47 5.26 5.68 -11.06
N LYS A 48 4.75 5.92 -12.26
CA LYS A 48 4.92 7.19 -12.95
C LYS A 48 4.21 8.33 -12.23
N LYS A 49 3.00 8.06 -11.72
CA LYS A 49 2.18 9.07 -11.08
C LYS A 49 2.70 9.47 -9.70
N PHE A 50 3.06 8.50 -8.88
CA PHE A 50 3.43 8.73 -7.47
C PHE A 50 4.92 8.69 -7.20
N LYS A 51 5.71 8.19 -8.14
CA LYS A 51 7.18 8.12 -8.03
C LYS A 51 7.66 7.38 -6.80
N VAL A 52 7.01 6.25 -6.51
CA VAL A 52 7.36 5.38 -5.38
C VAL A 52 7.72 3.99 -5.86
N LYS A 53 8.29 3.18 -4.98
CA LYS A 53 8.59 1.79 -5.28
C LYS A 53 7.31 1.00 -5.51
N THR A 54 7.38 0.01 -6.39
CA THR A 54 6.25 -0.86 -6.69
C THR A 54 6.63 -2.31 -6.52
N TYR A 55 5.65 -3.11 -6.13
CA TYR A 55 5.82 -4.55 -5.93
C TYR A 55 4.66 -5.29 -6.56
N SER A 56 4.96 -6.42 -7.21
CA SER A 56 3.94 -7.30 -7.74
C SER A 56 3.58 -8.42 -6.76
N ASN A 57 4.32 -8.52 -5.66
CA ASN A 57 4.17 -9.58 -4.67
C ASN A 57 4.15 -8.96 -3.26
N LEU A 58 3.06 -9.22 -2.52
CA LEU A 58 2.87 -8.65 -1.19
C LEU A 58 3.95 -9.11 -0.21
N ASN A 59 4.30 -10.40 -0.25
CA ASN A 59 5.30 -10.95 0.65
C ASN A 59 6.65 -10.27 0.47
N GLU A 60 7.06 -10.03 -0.77
CA GLU A 60 8.29 -9.31 -1.06
C GLU A 60 8.27 -7.89 -0.57
N MET A 61 7.14 -7.20 -0.76
CA MET A 61 6.98 -5.85 -0.25
C MET A 61 7.17 -5.80 1.26
N LEU A 62 6.52 -6.70 1.98
CA LEU A 62 6.58 -6.74 3.44
C LEU A 62 7.97 -7.08 3.95
N LYS A 63 8.73 -7.89 3.20
CA LYS A 63 10.12 -8.24 3.57
C LYS A 63 11.09 -7.07 3.37
N ASN A 64 10.84 -6.23 2.38
CA ASN A 64 11.80 -5.21 1.96
C ASN A 64 11.50 -3.81 2.48
N GLU A 65 10.28 -3.56 2.94
CA GLU A 65 9.88 -2.23 3.38
C GLU A 65 9.51 -2.21 4.85
N LYS A 66 9.89 -1.14 5.53
CA LYS A 66 9.43 -0.88 6.90
C LYS A 66 8.19 0.00 6.80
N LEU A 67 7.07 -0.54 7.22
CA LEU A 67 5.78 0.11 7.08
C LEU A 67 5.06 0.19 8.42
N ASP A 68 4.31 1.27 8.61
CA ASP A 68 3.46 1.43 9.77
C ASP A 68 2.03 0.96 9.48
N LEU A 69 1.60 1.11 8.23
CA LEU A 69 0.22 0.84 7.84
C LEU A 69 0.16 0.29 6.42
N VAL A 70 -0.65 -0.71 6.22
CA VAL A 70 -0.97 -1.24 4.89
C VAL A 70 -2.47 -1.08 4.65
N VAL A 71 -2.82 -0.46 3.53
CA VAL A 71 -4.21 -0.31 3.09
C VAL A 71 -4.48 -1.37 2.03
N LEU A 72 -5.38 -2.30 2.33
CA LEU A 72 -5.74 -3.39 1.42
C LEU A 72 -6.97 -3.00 0.62
N CYS A 73 -6.78 -2.75 -0.66
CA CYS A 73 -7.83 -2.37 -1.62
C CYS A 73 -8.08 -3.45 -2.66
N THR A 74 -7.68 -4.67 -2.36
CA THR A 74 -7.85 -5.82 -3.24
C THR A 74 -9.25 -6.42 -3.10
N PRO A 75 -9.65 -7.32 -4.02
CA PRO A 75 -10.96 -8.00 -3.90
C PRO A 75 -11.11 -8.73 -2.56
N SER A 76 -12.30 -8.70 -2.01
CA SER A 76 -12.59 -9.26 -0.68
C SER A 76 -12.22 -10.73 -0.55
N GLY A 77 -12.22 -11.49 -1.64
CA GLY A 77 -11.87 -12.92 -1.61
C GLY A 77 -10.44 -13.23 -1.18
N ILE A 78 -9.54 -12.23 -1.23
CA ILE A 78 -8.15 -12.44 -0.84
C ILE A 78 -7.74 -11.60 0.38
N HIS A 79 -8.66 -10.83 0.95
CA HIS A 79 -8.36 -9.99 2.12
C HIS A 79 -7.89 -10.80 3.33
N ALA A 80 -8.51 -11.96 3.58
CA ALA A 80 -8.17 -12.77 4.75
C ALA A 80 -6.70 -13.21 4.71
N ASP A 81 -6.25 -13.75 3.58
CA ASP A 81 -4.88 -14.21 3.43
C ASP A 81 -3.89 -13.05 3.53
N GLN A 82 -4.22 -11.94 2.91
CA GLN A 82 -3.38 -10.74 2.94
C GLN A 82 -3.30 -10.15 4.35
N THR A 83 -4.41 -10.15 5.07
CA THR A 83 -4.45 -9.67 6.45
C THR A 83 -3.56 -10.50 7.36
N VAL A 84 -3.63 -11.83 7.23
CA VAL A 84 -2.77 -12.74 8.00
C VAL A 84 -1.30 -12.47 7.69
N LEU A 85 -0.95 -12.32 6.43
CA LEU A 85 0.43 -12.07 6.03
C LEU A 85 0.95 -10.75 6.61
N CYS A 86 0.16 -9.69 6.51
CA CYS A 86 0.53 -8.40 7.09
C CYS A 86 0.68 -8.48 8.61
N ALA A 87 -0.22 -9.18 9.28
CA ALA A 87 -0.16 -9.35 10.73
C ALA A 87 1.14 -10.04 11.17
N LYS A 88 1.60 -11.02 10.40
CA LYS A 88 2.88 -11.70 10.67
C LYS A 88 4.06 -10.74 10.61
N HIS A 89 3.96 -9.68 9.85
CA HIS A 89 5.01 -8.66 9.74
C HIS A 89 4.81 -7.50 10.71
N GLY A 90 3.78 -7.56 11.55
CA GLY A 90 3.57 -6.57 12.60
C GLY A 90 3.11 -5.20 12.12
N VAL A 91 2.50 -5.11 10.94
CA VAL A 91 1.98 -3.84 10.43
C VAL A 91 0.49 -3.68 10.74
N ASN A 92 0.06 -2.45 10.91
CA ASN A 92 -1.36 -2.13 11.05
C ASN A 92 -2.05 -2.21 9.69
N ILE A 93 -3.31 -2.56 9.67
CA ILE A 93 -4.03 -2.85 8.43
C ILE A 93 -5.35 -2.10 8.39
N ILE A 94 -5.65 -1.51 7.23
CA ILE A 94 -6.97 -1.02 6.88
C ILE A 94 -7.45 -1.86 5.71
N VAL A 95 -8.64 -2.43 5.82
CA VAL A 95 -9.24 -3.26 4.77
C VAL A 95 -10.46 -2.53 4.23
N GLU A 96 -10.53 -2.41 2.92
CA GLU A 96 -11.67 -1.82 2.21
C GLU A 96 -12.60 -2.89 1.62
#